data_e134080d14bb0fa5c06543d1f2b844e7
#
_entry.id   e134080d14bb0fa5c06543d1f2b844e7
#
_cell.length_a   1.000
_cell.length_b   1.000
_cell.length_c   1.000
_cell.angle_alpha   90.00
_cell.angle_beta   90.00
_cell.angle_gamma   90.00
#
_symmetry.space_group_name_H-M   'P 1'
#
loop_
_entity.id
_entity.type
_entity.pdbx_description
1 polymer ?
#
loop_
_entity_poly.entity_id
_entity_poly.type
_entity_poly.pdbx_seq_one_letter_code
_entity_poly.pdbx_strand_id
1 'polypeptide(L)'
;MRNHTTTAARADIGRTPQLCQDALIEMLKELFAGKLFCGQEGRKALKIYKQDLPIPQSDDADVDTDKAEAPYIVVRMTGGQIEDDDSPQTVDFSLIVCAYDTGLDREGWQDVANIKEDIIQRVCKAPYFGGAFTVLKPI
;
A
#
# COMPACT_ATOMS: atom_id res chain seq x y z
N MET A 1 36.89 -7.86 0.41
CA MET A 1 36.11 -8.00 -0.06
C MET A 1 35.49 -8.59 -0.70
N ARG A 2 35.08 -8.60 -0.55
CA ARG A 2 34.27 -9.12 -1.03
C ARG A 2 33.73 -9.15 -2.13
N ASN A 3 33.48 -9.30 -2.06
CA ASN A 3 32.79 -9.51 -2.92
C ASN A 3 32.41 -9.67 -3.44
N HIS A 4 32.00 -9.93 -3.82
CA HIS A 4 31.13 -10.13 -4.44
C HIS A 4 30.46 -10.75 -5.10
N THR A 5 30.62 -11.18 -5.38
CA THR A 5 29.97 -12.29 -6.07
C THR A 5 28.53 -12.42 -5.73
N THR A 6 28.24 -12.23 -4.57
CA THR A 6 26.87 -12.22 -4.10
C THR A 6 26.27 -10.86 -4.12
N THR A 7 26.75 -10.05 -5.02
CA THR A 7 26.37 -8.64 -5.11
C THR A 7 24.86 -8.46 -5.29
N ALA A 8 24.23 -9.26 -6.15
CA ALA A 8 22.80 -9.14 -6.37
C ALA A 8 21.99 -9.49 -5.12
N ALA A 9 22.36 -10.58 -4.44
CA ALA A 9 21.68 -10.96 -3.21
C ALA A 9 21.88 -9.93 -2.11
N ARG A 10 23.06 -9.35 -2.02
CA ARG A 10 23.32 -8.29 -1.03
C ARG A 10 22.55 -7.03 -1.34
N ALA A 11 22.42 -6.68 -2.60
CA ALA A 11 21.64 -5.53 -3.00
C ALA A 11 20.18 -5.69 -2.59
N ASP A 12 19.65 -6.89 -2.74
CA ASP A 12 18.29 -7.18 -2.35
C ASP A 12 18.11 -7.12 -0.83
N ILE A 13 19.05 -7.64 -0.07
CA ILE A 13 19.03 -7.58 1.38
C ILE A 13 19.09 -6.14 1.87
N GLY A 14 19.87 -5.30 1.18
CA GLY A 14 19.98 -3.89 1.54
C GLY A 14 18.75 -3.05 1.25
N ARG A 15 17.72 -3.62 0.64
CA ARG A 15 16.51 -2.88 0.26
C ARG A 15 15.39 -3.03 1.30
N THR A 16 15.73 -2.86 2.56
CA THR A 16 14.77 -3.00 3.66
C THR A 16 13.52 -2.13 3.50
N PRO A 17 13.61 -0.85 3.08
CA PRO A 17 12.39 -0.05 2.89
C PRO A 17 11.43 -0.65 1.86
N GLN A 18 11.95 -1.21 0.77
CA GLN A 18 11.10 -1.85 -0.23
C GLN A 18 10.48 -3.14 0.30
N LEU A 19 11.23 -3.91 1.07
CA LEU A 19 10.70 -5.11 1.72
C LEU A 19 9.59 -4.76 2.71
N CYS A 20 9.75 -3.67 3.44
CA CYS A 20 8.73 -3.16 4.35
C CYS A 20 7.48 -2.76 3.58
N GLN A 21 7.64 -2.06 2.47
CA GLN A 21 6.52 -1.67 1.60
C GLN A 21 5.77 -2.89 1.08
N ASP A 22 6.51 -3.89 0.60
CA ASP A 22 5.91 -5.12 0.09
C ASP A 22 5.16 -5.87 1.19
N ALA A 23 5.72 -5.93 2.38
CA ALA A 23 5.05 -6.56 3.53
C ALA A 23 3.78 -5.81 3.92
N LEU A 24 3.81 -4.49 3.88
CA LEU A 24 2.64 -3.65 4.16
C LEU A 24 1.55 -3.91 3.13
N ILE A 25 1.91 -3.99 1.85
CA ILE A 25 0.96 -4.30 0.78
C ILE A 25 0.31 -5.67 1.01
N GLU A 26 1.10 -6.68 1.35
CA GLU A 26 0.56 -8.02 1.64
C GLU A 26 -0.38 -8.01 2.84
N MET A 27 -0.04 -7.27 3.89
CA MET A 27 -0.93 -7.11 5.04
C MET A 27 -2.27 -6.50 4.63
N LEU A 28 -2.23 -5.45 3.80
CA LEU A 28 -3.44 -4.80 3.32
C LEU A 28 -4.27 -5.72 2.44
N LYS A 29 -3.63 -6.51 1.58
CA LYS A 29 -4.34 -7.49 0.75
C LYS A 29 -5.07 -8.53 1.60
N GLU A 30 -4.43 -9.00 2.64
CA GLU A 30 -5.07 -9.96 3.57
C GLU A 30 -6.23 -9.32 4.33
N LEU A 31 -6.04 -8.08 4.79
CA LEU A 31 -7.05 -7.37 5.55
C LEU A 31 -8.34 -7.18 4.75
N PHE A 32 -8.21 -6.88 3.46
CA PHE A 32 -9.36 -6.58 2.61
C PHE A 32 -9.77 -7.73 1.68
N ALA A 33 -9.21 -8.91 1.88
CA ALA A 33 -9.58 -10.08 1.09
C ALA A 33 -11.07 -10.39 1.22
N GLY A 34 -11.74 -10.54 0.10
CA GLY A 34 -13.16 -10.85 0.06
C GLY A 34 -14.11 -9.67 0.32
N LYS A 35 -13.57 -8.47 0.54
CA LYS A 35 -14.38 -7.27 0.75
C LYS A 35 -14.55 -6.51 -0.56
N LEU A 36 -15.74 -5.93 -0.75
CA LEU A 36 -16.08 -5.15 -1.94
C LEU A 36 -16.42 -3.72 -1.56
N PHE A 37 -15.99 -2.78 -2.38
CA PHE A 37 -16.18 -1.35 -2.16
C PHE A 37 -16.70 -0.66 -3.42
N CYS A 38 -17.15 0.57 -3.30
CA CYS A 38 -17.74 1.31 -4.42
C CYS A 38 -16.73 1.58 -5.52
N GLY A 39 -17.01 1.03 -6.71
CA GLY A 39 -16.30 1.29 -7.94
C GLY A 39 -17.16 2.02 -8.95
N GLN A 40 -16.60 2.30 -10.10
CA GLN A 40 -17.28 3.04 -11.15
C GLN A 40 -18.49 2.28 -11.71
N GLU A 41 -18.41 0.97 -11.79
CA GLU A 41 -19.46 0.12 -12.37
C GLU A 41 -20.07 -0.84 -11.35
N GLY A 42 -20.09 -0.45 -10.09
CA GLY A 42 -20.61 -1.28 -9.00
C GLY A 42 -19.55 -1.61 -7.99
N ARG A 43 -19.83 -2.56 -7.12
CA ARG A 43 -18.90 -2.91 -6.05
C ARG A 43 -17.81 -3.83 -6.58
N LYS A 44 -16.58 -3.51 -6.24
CA LYS A 44 -15.39 -4.22 -6.71
C LYS A 44 -14.41 -4.46 -5.58
N ALA A 45 -13.53 -5.44 -5.77
CA ALA A 45 -12.44 -5.70 -4.87
C ALA A 45 -11.47 -4.52 -4.86
N LEU A 46 -10.90 -4.27 -3.69
CA LEU A 46 -9.93 -3.20 -3.51
C LEU A 46 -8.60 -3.58 -4.17
N LYS A 47 -8.07 -2.69 -4.99
CA LYS A 47 -6.75 -2.85 -5.59
C LYS A 47 -5.72 -2.09 -4.78
N ILE A 48 -4.52 -2.65 -4.67
CA ILE A 48 -3.45 -2.02 -3.92
C ILE A 48 -2.27 -1.83 -4.86
N TYR A 49 -1.88 -0.57 -5.03
CA TYR A 49 -0.79 -0.18 -5.91
C TYR A 49 0.42 0.22 -5.11
N LYS A 50 1.59 -0.16 -5.59
CA LYS A 50 2.86 0.17 -4.97
C LYS A 50 3.40 1.46 -5.58
N GLN A 51 3.58 2.47 -4.74
CA GLN A 51 4.23 3.75 -5.02
C GLN A 51 3.39 4.68 -5.88
N ASP A 52 2.98 4.27 -7.06
CA ASP A 52 2.25 5.12 -8.00
C ASP A 52 1.13 4.35 -8.67
N LEU A 53 0.18 5.09 -9.22
CA LEU A 53 -0.86 4.51 -10.05
C LEU A 53 -0.28 4.08 -11.39
N PRO A 54 -0.84 3.02 -12.00
CA PRO A 54 -0.37 2.62 -13.31
C PRO A 54 -0.61 3.74 -14.34
N ILE A 55 0.39 3.93 -15.21
CA ILE A 55 0.33 4.93 -16.27
C ILE A 55 -0.22 4.22 -17.51
N PRO A 56 -1.24 4.78 -18.19
CA PRO A 56 -1.74 4.18 -19.44
C PRO A 56 -0.60 4.06 -20.47
N GLN A 57 -0.43 2.87 -21.00
CA GLN A 57 0.63 2.57 -21.96
C GLN A 57 0.28 3.00 -23.38
N SER A 58 -0.99 3.30 -23.63
CA SER A 58 -1.49 3.59 -24.96
C SER A 58 -2.58 4.64 -24.89
N ASP A 59 -2.58 5.56 -25.86
CA ASP A 59 -3.67 6.51 -26.06
C ASP A 59 -4.93 5.85 -26.63
N ASP A 60 -4.85 4.56 -26.88
CA ASP A 60 -5.95 3.81 -27.47
C ASP A 60 -7.00 3.54 -26.39
N ALA A 61 -8.19 4.08 -26.60
CA ALA A 61 -9.28 3.96 -25.64
C ALA A 61 -9.77 2.51 -25.43
N ASP A 62 -9.37 1.61 -26.30
CA ASP A 62 -9.78 0.21 -26.23
C ASP A 62 -8.87 -0.62 -25.32
N VAL A 63 -7.75 -0.06 -24.83
CA VAL A 63 -6.81 -0.76 -23.97
C VAL A 63 -6.93 -0.23 -22.55
N ASP A 64 -7.87 -0.79 -21.81
CA ASP A 64 -8.13 -0.37 -20.42
C ASP A 64 -7.31 -1.14 -19.38
N THR A 65 -6.39 -2.01 -19.81
CA THR A 65 -5.70 -2.92 -18.88
C THR A 65 -4.78 -2.22 -17.88
N ASP A 66 -4.30 -1.02 -18.22
CA ASP A 66 -3.35 -0.29 -17.37
C ASP A 66 -3.97 0.91 -16.66
N LYS A 67 -5.28 1.02 -16.73
CA LYS A 67 -5.99 2.15 -16.13
C LYS A 67 -6.29 1.89 -14.66
N ALA A 68 -5.93 2.85 -13.82
CA ALA A 68 -6.28 2.76 -12.42
C ALA A 68 -7.78 2.96 -12.23
N GLU A 69 -8.41 2.03 -11.54
CA GLU A 69 -9.85 2.11 -11.26
C GLU A 69 -10.08 2.04 -9.75
N ALA A 70 -10.94 2.94 -9.26
CA ALA A 70 -11.42 2.86 -7.89
C ALA A 70 -12.27 1.60 -7.70
N PRO A 71 -12.25 0.98 -6.53
CA PRO A 71 -11.55 1.41 -5.30
C PRO A 71 -10.09 0.95 -5.29
N TYR A 72 -9.22 1.78 -4.74
CA TYR A 72 -7.81 1.40 -4.62
C TYR A 72 -7.14 2.06 -3.43
N ILE A 73 -6.00 1.51 -3.04
CA ILE A 73 -5.07 2.13 -2.10
C ILE A 73 -3.73 2.22 -2.82
N VAL A 74 -3.09 3.39 -2.73
CA VAL A 74 -1.70 3.56 -3.14
C VAL A 74 -0.85 3.58 -1.88
N VAL A 75 0.13 2.69 -1.81
CA VAL A 75 1.09 2.64 -0.71
C VAL A 75 2.35 3.35 -1.18
N ARG A 76 2.52 4.59 -0.75
CA ARG A 76 3.63 5.44 -1.18
C ARG A 76 4.64 5.64 -0.07
N MET A 77 5.89 5.37 -0.37
CA MET A 77 7.00 5.68 0.52
C MET A 77 7.30 7.18 0.42
N THR A 78 7.22 7.88 1.54
CA THR A 78 7.38 9.34 1.55
C THR A 78 8.68 9.78 2.19
N GLY A 79 9.31 8.93 3.00
CA GLY A 79 10.54 9.28 3.67
C GLY A 79 10.99 8.20 4.62
N GLY A 80 11.91 8.56 5.47
CA GLY A 80 12.44 7.67 6.49
C GLY A 80 13.70 8.26 7.08
N GLN A 81 14.17 7.64 8.15
CA GLN A 81 15.42 8.10 8.76
C GLN A 81 16.12 6.98 9.53
N ILE A 82 17.40 7.15 9.67
CA ILE A 82 18.27 6.37 10.55
C ILE A 82 18.94 7.38 11.46
N GLU A 83 18.66 7.30 12.77
CA GLU A 83 19.23 8.28 13.70
C GLU A 83 20.70 8.01 14.01
N ASP A 84 21.04 6.74 14.20
CA ASP A 84 22.41 6.31 14.43
C ASP A 84 22.57 4.85 14.02
N ASP A 85 23.81 4.32 14.16
CA ASP A 85 24.12 2.97 13.72
C ASP A 85 23.40 1.89 14.56
N ASP A 86 22.99 2.23 15.76
CA ASP A 86 22.35 1.30 16.68
C ASP A 86 20.81 1.41 16.67
N SER A 87 20.29 2.43 16.03
CA SER A 87 18.84 2.67 15.99
C SER A 87 18.19 1.93 14.83
N PRO A 88 16.95 1.45 15.02
CA PRO A 88 16.18 0.90 13.91
C PRO A 88 15.95 1.94 12.83
N GLN A 89 15.95 1.51 11.59
CA GLN A 89 15.55 2.36 10.48
C GLN A 89 14.04 2.56 10.51
N THR A 90 13.60 3.81 10.38
CA THR A 90 12.18 4.12 10.21
C THR A 90 11.89 4.46 8.76
N VAL A 91 10.72 4.08 8.30
CA VAL A 91 10.25 4.37 6.93
C VAL A 91 8.84 4.93 7.04
N ASP A 92 8.61 6.04 6.36
CA ASP A 92 7.31 6.70 6.37
C ASP A 92 6.54 6.33 5.11
N PHE A 93 5.29 5.92 5.30
CA PHE A 93 4.39 5.61 4.20
C PHE A 93 3.14 6.46 4.26
N SER A 94 2.66 6.87 3.11
CA SER A 94 1.34 7.44 2.92
C SER A 94 0.45 6.40 2.25
N LEU A 95 -0.72 6.19 2.82
CA LEU A 95 -1.74 5.33 2.21
C LEU A 95 -2.82 6.23 1.64
N ILE A 96 -2.93 6.24 0.33
CA ILE A 96 -3.92 7.06 -0.37
C ILE A 96 -5.08 6.16 -0.77
N VAL A 97 -6.24 6.41 -0.18
CA VAL A 97 -7.42 5.57 -0.38
C VAL A 97 -8.38 6.29 -1.31
N CYS A 98 -8.83 5.60 -2.34
CA CYS A 98 -9.78 6.13 -3.29
C CYS A 98 -10.94 5.17 -3.48
N ALA A 99 -12.16 5.68 -3.43
CA ALA A 99 -13.37 4.97 -3.80
C ALA A 99 -14.18 5.84 -4.73
N TYR A 100 -15.09 5.23 -5.46
CA TYR A 100 -15.90 5.97 -6.42
C TYR A 100 -17.24 6.33 -5.79
N ASP A 101 -17.61 7.60 -5.87
CA ASP A 101 -18.87 8.10 -5.35
C ASP A 101 -19.80 8.33 -6.54
N THR A 102 -20.74 7.39 -6.75
CA THR A 102 -21.56 7.39 -7.94
C THR A 102 -22.87 8.11 -7.80
N GLY A 103 -23.19 8.67 -6.65
CA GLY A 103 -24.52 9.09 -6.63
C GLY A 103 -25.03 9.89 -5.45
N LEU A 104 -26.34 9.94 -5.42
CA LEU A 104 -27.09 10.70 -4.43
C LEU A 104 -26.82 10.22 -2.99
N ASP A 105 -26.45 8.95 -2.83
CA ASP A 105 -26.25 8.36 -1.52
C ASP A 105 -24.82 8.58 -0.98
N ARG A 106 -23.90 9.02 -1.81
CA ARG A 106 -22.52 9.34 -1.43
C ARG A 106 -21.82 8.23 -0.64
N GLU A 107 -21.98 7.00 -1.06
CA GLU A 107 -21.41 5.84 -0.37
C GLU A 107 -19.89 5.79 -0.46
N GLY A 108 -19.30 6.48 -1.44
CA GLY A 108 -17.85 6.47 -1.64
C GLY A 108 -17.08 6.98 -0.43
N TRP A 109 -17.52 8.08 0.19
CA TRP A 109 -16.83 8.60 1.35
C TRP A 109 -16.93 7.66 2.55
N GLN A 110 -18.05 6.96 2.68
CA GLN A 110 -18.21 5.98 3.74
C GLN A 110 -17.25 4.80 3.56
N ASP A 111 -17.09 4.34 2.33
CA ASP A 111 -16.13 3.27 2.04
C ASP A 111 -14.70 3.72 2.37
N VAL A 112 -14.32 4.94 1.99
CA VAL A 112 -13.00 5.48 2.33
C VAL A 112 -12.81 5.54 3.84
N ALA A 113 -13.81 6.03 4.56
CA ALA A 113 -13.75 6.12 6.02
C ALA A 113 -13.64 4.73 6.65
N ASN A 114 -14.38 3.76 6.14
CA ASN A 114 -14.36 2.40 6.66
C ASN A 114 -13.02 1.70 6.37
N ILE A 115 -12.47 1.89 5.19
CA ILE A 115 -11.16 1.35 4.83
C ILE A 115 -10.11 1.92 5.79
N LYS A 116 -10.12 3.22 5.98
CA LYS A 116 -9.18 3.88 6.90
C LYS A 116 -9.31 3.33 8.31
N GLU A 117 -10.54 3.21 8.80
CA GLU A 117 -10.78 2.71 10.15
C GLU A 117 -10.32 1.25 10.31
N ASP A 118 -10.59 0.41 9.31
CA ASP A 118 -10.14 -0.98 9.33
C ASP A 118 -8.61 -1.08 9.42
N ILE A 119 -7.91 -0.24 8.67
CA ILE A 119 -6.45 -0.19 8.72
C ILE A 119 -5.97 0.23 10.11
N ILE A 120 -6.54 1.30 10.66
CA ILE A 120 -6.18 1.79 11.99
C ILE A 120 -6.41 0.72 13.05
N GLN A 121 -7.56 0.05 13.03
CA GLN A 121 -7.85 -1.00 13.98
C GLN A 121 -6.89 -2.17 13.84
N ARG A 122 -6.55 -2.54 12.61
CA ARG A 122 -5.61 -3.65 12.37
C ARG A 122 -4.24 -3.35 12.99
N VAL A 123 -3.71 -2.15 12.75
CA VAL A 123 -2.38 -1.80 13.25
C VAL A 123 -2.38 -1.51 14.74
N CYS A 124 -3.51 -1.08 15.31
CA CYS A 124 -3.61 -0.87 16.75
C CYS A 124 -3.70 -2.19 17.51
N LYS A 125 -4.40 -3.18 16.97
CA LYS A 125 -4.51 -4.51 17.60
C LYS A 125 -3.26 -5.33 17.43
N ALA A 126 -2.63 -5.26 16.27
CA ALA A 126 -1.45 -6.04 15.93
C ALA A 126 -0.51 -5.17 15.09
N PRO A 127 0.36 -4.41 15.74
CA PRO A 127 1.25 -3.48 15.02
C PRO A 127 2.35 -4.17 14.23
N TYR A 128 2.49 -5.47 14.38
CA TYR A 128 3.53 -6.23 13.68
C TYR A 128 3.01 -6.75 12.36
N PHE A 129 3.85 -6.70 11.33
CA PHE A 129 3.52 -7.24 10.02
C PHE A 129 4.78 -7.75 9.31
N GLY A 130 4.60 -8.70 8.38
CA GLY A 130 5.69 -9.25 7.61
C GLY A 130 6.76 -9.96 8.42
N GLY A 131 6.49 -10.26 9.68
CA GLY A 131 7.42 -10.97 10.55
C GLY A 131 8.60 -10.15 11.04
N ALA A 132 8.80 -8.93 10.57
CA ALA A 132 9.99 -8.14 10.87
C ALA A 132 9.73 -6.65 11.10
N PHE A 133 8.51 -6.18 10.88
CA PHE A 133 8.21 -4.75 10.88
C PHE A 133 7.16 -4.41 11.92
N THR A 134 7.25 -3.19 12.44
CA THR A 134 6.34 -2.70 13.47
C THR A 134 5.86 -1.30 13.09
N VAL A 135 4.57 -1.08 13.21
CA VAL A 135 4.00 0.26 13.03
C VAL A 135 4.26 1.08 14.27
N LEU A 136 4.81 2.27 14.09
CA LEU A 136 5.06 3.21 15.18
C LEU A 136 3.93 4.24 15.28
N LYS A 137 3.65 4.65 16.49
CA LYS A 137 2.69 5.73 16.77
C LYS A 137 3.43 7.04 16.99
N PRO A 138 2.82 8.20 16.67
CA PRO A 138 1.44 8.36 16.19
C PRO A 138 1.26 7.98 14.72
N ILE A 139 0.05 7.69 14.36
CA ILE A 139 -0.31 7.31 13.00
C ILE A 139 -0.99 8.48 12.29
#